data_2f9a840ac2135db5d7887e9d1b037cbd
#
_entry.id   2f9a840ac2135db5d7887e9d1b037cbd
#
_cell.length_a   1.000
_cell.length_b   1.000
_cell.length_c   1.000
_cell.angle_alpha   90.00
_cell.angle_beta   90.00
_cell.angle_gamma   90.00
#
_symmetry.space_group_name_H-M   'P 1'
#
loop_
_entity.id
_entity.type
_entity.pdbx_description
1 polymer ?
#
loop_
_entity_poly.entity_id
_entity_poly.type
_entity_poly.pdbx_seq_one_letter_code
_entity_poly.pdbx_strand_id
1 'polypeptide(L)'
;MLQEKLDLVESRIALAAARSGRPRSGILMVAVTKKFPAATIREAYALGLRDFGENYVQEFEAKRTELDDCSGARYHFIGHLQSNKSKKAAEIFDVVHTLDSEKIARRLNGEFGAGGAPPGPGALPGHGALPGPGAPPGPAAPPGIDVLIEVRLSSEPAKAGAAPGEVPALVEAIRGCPHLRLLGLMTMPPWSDDAERSRPYFARLRELARQNGLKHLSMGMSHDLEVAIEEGATIVRVGTALFGPRKKAP
;
A
#
# COMPACT_ATOMS: atom_id res chain seq x y z
N MET A 1 -11.34 -8.76 -21.08
CA MET A 1 -11.63 -9.45 -19.77
C MET A 1 -10.62 -9.00 -18.73
N LEU A 2 -10.75 -9.38 -17.44
CA LEU A 2 -9.79 -8.93 -16.39
C LEU A 2 -8.37 -9.45 -16.68
N GLN A 3 -8.24 -10.69 -17.16
CA GLN A 3 -6.94 -11.26 -17.57
C GLN A 3 -6.18 -10.38 -18.55
N GLU A 4 -6.79 -9.95 -19.65
CA GLU A 4 -6.14 -9.10 -20.67
C GLU A 4 -5.66 -7.77 -20.09
N LYS A 5 -6.44 -7.18 -19.19
CA LYS A 5 -6.04 -5.95 -18.50
C LYS A 5 -4.89 -6.19 -17.54
N LEU A 6 -4.88 -7.33 -16.87
CA LEU A 6 -3.79 -7.74 -15.99
C LEU A 6 -2.50 -7.92 -16.80
N ASP A 7 -2.56 -8.64 -17.91
CA ASP A 7 -1.41 -8.87 -18.80
C ASP A 7 -0.85 -7.55 -19.34
N LEU A 8 -1.73 -6.60 -19.70
CA LEU A 8 -1.31 -5.28 -20.14
C LEU A 8 -0.60 -4.49 -19.01
N VAL A 9 -1.17 -4.49 -17.79
CA VAL A 9 -0.56 -3.80 -16.66
C VAL A 9 0.77 -4.45 -16.28
N GLU A 10 0.85 -5.78 -16.26
CA GLU A 10 2.09 -6.53 -15.99
C GLU A 10 3.17 -6.19 -17.03
N SER A 11 2.82 -6.12 -18.30
CA SER A 11 3.74 -5.72 -19.38
C SER A 11 4.26 -4.29 -19.17
N ARG A 12 3.39 -3.35 -18.80
CA ARG A 12 3.78 -1.96 -18.49
C ARG A 12 4.79 -1.91 -17.31
N ILE A 13 4.50 -2.64 -16.23
CA ILE A 13 5.39 -2.71 -15.06
C ILE A 13 6.74 -3.32 -15.46
N ALA A 14 6.74 -4.43 -16.20
CA ALA A 14 7.96 -5.12 -16.62
C ALA A 14 8.84 -4.23 -17.51
N LEU A 15 8.24 -3.52 -18.48
CA LEU A 15 8.95 -2.59 -19.35
C LEU A 15 9.56 -1.41 -18.58
N ALA A 16 8.81 -0.81 -17.65
CA ALA A 16 9.32 0.28 -16.82
C ALA A 16 10.44 -0.19 -15.87
N ALA A 17 10.31 -1.38 -15.29
CA ALA A 17 11.34 -2.01 -14.47
C ALA A 17 12.62 -2.22 -15.29
N ALA A 18 12.52 -2.78 -16.48
CA ALA A 18 13.67 -3.00 -17.39
C ALA A 18 14.36 -1.68 -17.75
N ARG A 19 13.60 -0.62 -18.09
CA ARG A 19 14.16 0.71 -18.37
C ARG A 19 14.92 1.30 -17.18
N SER A 20 14.52 0.98 -15.96
CA SER A 20 15.19 1.45 -14.73
C SER A 20 16.26 0.46 -14.21
N GLY A 21 16.60 -0.58 -14.98
CA GLY A 21 17.62 -1.57 -14.59
C GLY A 21 17.20 -2.45 -13.40
N ARG A 22 15.91 -2.60 -13.15
CA ARG A 22 15.37 -3.31 -11.99
C ARG A 22 14.60 -4.58 -12.41
N PRO A 23 14.66 -5.64 -11.62
CA PRO A 23 13.85 -6.83 -11.88
C PRO A 23 12.34 -6.52 -11.63
N ARG A 24 11.44 -7.08 -12.45
CA ARG A 24 9.98 -7.01 -12.24
C ARG A 24 9.58 -7.48 -10.84
N SER A 25 10.23 -8.51 -10.33
CA SER A 25 9.98 -9.08 -8.99
C SER A 25 10.25 -8.10 -7.84
N GLY A 26 10.98 -7.02 -8.06
CA GLY A 26 11.22 -5.97 -7.09
C GLY A 26 10.09 -4.95 -6.95
N ILE A 27 8.96 -5.13 -7.67
CA ILE A 27 7.84 -4.21 -7.69
C ILE A 27 6.56 -4.96 -7.34
N LEU A 28 5.96 -4.61 -6.21
CA LEU A 28 4.67 -5.11 -5.80
C LEU A 28 3.55 -4.33 -6.49
N MET A 29 2.58 -5.03 -7.07
CA MET A 29 1.35 -4.43 -7.57
C MET A 29 0.22 -4.65 -6.57
N VAL A 30 -0.31 -3.58 -6.01
CA VAL A 30 -1.51 -3.59 -5.17
C VAL A 30 -2.73 -3.31 -6.07
N ALA A 31 -3.61 -4.29 -6.20
CA ALA A 31 -4.86 -4.18 -6.97
C ALA A 31 -5.90 -3.41 -6.16
N VAL A 32 -6.27 -2.20 -6.59
CA VAL A 32 -7.15 -1.30 -5.82
C VAL A 32 -8.62 -1.62 -6.09
N THR A 33 -9.26 -2.26 -5.12
CA THR A 33 -10.62 -2.82 -5.21
C THR A 33 -11.69 -2.01 -4.48
N LYS A 34 -11.35 -0.81 -3.99
CA LYS A 34 -12.34 0.09 -3.38
C LYS A 34 -13.53 0.34 -4.29
N LYS A 35 -14.74 0.30 -3.74
CA LYS A 35 -16.03 0.46 -4.45
C LYS A 35 -16.34 -0.67 -5.46
N PHE A 36 -15.63 -1.77 -5.42
CA PHE A 36 -15.96 -3.00 -6.15
C PHE A 36 -16.42 -4.08 -5.15
N PRO A 37 -17.31 -5.01 -5.55
CA PRO A 37 -17.79 -6.09 -4.67
C PRO A 37 -16.69 -7.13 -4.40
N ALA A 38 -16.88 -7.96 -3.37
CA ALA A 38 -15.98 -9.06 -3.03
C ALA A 38 -15.72 -10.03 -4.21
N ALA A 39 -16.72 -10.23 -5.07
CA ALA A 39 -16.58 -11.04 -6.29
C ALA A 39 -15.44 -10.56 -7.21
N THR A 40 -15.20 -9.25 -7.28
CA THR A 40 -14.08 -8.69 -8.05
C THR A 40 -12.72 -9.07 -7.44
N ILE A 41 -12.63 -9.09 -6.10
CA ILE A 41 -11.43 -9.56 -5.40
C ILE A 41 -11.20 -11.04 -5.69
N ARG A 42 -12.24 -11.88 -5.62
CA ARG A 42 -12.15 -13.32 -5.92
C ARG A 42 -11.71 -13.59 -7.36
N GLU A 43 -12.26 -12.85 -8.34
CA GLU A 43 -11.84 -12.96 -9.74
C GLU A 43 -10.35 -12.62 -9.90
N ALA A 44 -9.90 -11.53 -9.31
CA ALA A 44 -8.50 -11.13 -9.35
C ALA A 44 -7.58 -12.12 -8.58
N TYR A 45 -8.04 -12.66 -7.45
CA TYR A 45 -7.35 -13.70 -6.69
C TYR A 45 -7.18 -14.98 -7.50
N ALA A 46 -8.21 -15.42 -8.23
CA ALA A 46 -8.14 -16.58 -9.11
C ALA A 46 -7.12 -16.41 -10.25
N LEU A 47 -6.86 -15.15 -10.66
CA LEU A 47 -5.80 -14.80 -11.63
C LEU A 47 -4.40 -14.66 -11.00
N GLY A 48 -4.24 -15.01 -9.73
CA GLY A 48 -2.95 -15.02 -9.05
C GLY A 48 -2.62 -13.75 -8.26
N LEU A 49 -3.46 -12.72 -8.26
CA LEU A 49 -3.23 -11.54 -7.42
C LEU A 49 -3.41 -11.87 -5.93
N ARG A 50 -2.59 -11.27 -5.09
CA ARG A 50 -2.59 -11.51 -3.65
C ARG A 50 -2.64 -10.23 -2.82
N ASP A 51 -2.39 -9.08 -3.42
CA ASP A 51 -2.31 -7.78 -2.74
C ASP A 51 -3.45 -6.88 -3.19
N PHE A 52 -4.35 -6.54 -2.27
CA PHE A 52 -5.58 -5.81 -2.55
C PHE A 52 -5.65 -4.52 -1.74
N GLY A 53 -5.97 -3.39 -2.39
CA GLY A 53 -5.99 -2.07 -1.77
C GLY A 53 -7.40 -1.51 -1.56
N GLU A 54 -7.70 -1.11 -0.33
CA GLU A 54 -8.98 -0.56 0.08
C GLU A 54 -8.86 0.81 0.76
N ASN A 55 -9.88 1.64 0.60
CA ASN A 55 -9.85 3.01 1.15
C ASN A 55 -10.75 3.20 2.38
N TYR A 56 -11.74 2.33 2.56
CA TYR A 56 -12.80 2.54 3.55
C TYR A 56 -12.91 1.31 4.44
N VAL A 57 -12.66 1.49 5.75
CA VAL A 57 -12.68 0.40 6.73
C VAL A 57 -14.02 -0.33 6.73
N GLN A 58 -15.13 0.42 6.77
CA GLN A 58 -16.49 -0.17 6.83
C GLN A 58 -16.85 -0.93 5.54
N GLU A 59 -16.44 -0.39 4.37
CA GLU A 59 -16.68 -1.07 3.10
C GLU A 59 -15.95 -2.40 3.05
N PHE A 60 -14.68 -2.42 3.48
CA PHE A 60 -13.90 -3.63 3.48
C PHE A 60 -14.35 -4.63 4.55
N GLU A 61 -14.73 -4.16 5.74
CA GLU A 61 -15.31 -5.02 6.78
C GLU A 61 -16.52 -5.81 6.26
N ALA A 62 -17.41 -5.16 5.51
CA ALA A 62 -18.55 -5.83 4.89
C ALA A 62 -18.16 -6.88 3.84
N LYS A 63 -17.05 -6.69 3.12
CA LYS A 63 -16.54 -7.65 2.11
C LYS A 63 -15.75 -8.78 2.74
N ARG A 64 -15.09 -8.54 3.88
CA ARG A 64 -14.06 -9.43 4.45
C ARG A 64 -14.59 -10.83 4.73
N THR A 65 -15.82 -10.93 5.23
CA THR A 65 -16.49 -12.21 5.51
C THR A 65 -16.77 -13.06 4.26
N GLU A 66 -16.81 -12.42 3.10
CA GLU A 66 -16.98 -13.13 1.83
C GLU A 66 -15.64 -13.61 1.23
N LEU A 67 -14.49 -13.34 1.87
CA LEU A 67 -13.15 -13.56 1.32
C LEU A 67 -12.32 -14.57 2.13
N ASP A 68 -12.95 -15.35 3.00
CA ASP A 68 -12.27 -16.31 3.87
C ASP A 68 -11.54 -17.43 3.09
N ASP A 69 -11.98 -17.71 1.88
CA ASP A 69 -11.37 -18.67 0.95
C ASP A 69 -10.18 -18.08 0.15
N CYS A 70 -9.95 -16.77 0.20
CA CYS A 70 -8.80 -16.13 -0.44
C CYS A 70 -7.53 -16.24 0.43
N SER A 71 -7.08 -17.48 0.67
CA SER A 71 -5.93 -17.77 1.54
C SER A 71 -4.65 -17.12 1.01
N GLY A 72 -3.90 -16.45 1.90
CA GLY A 72 -2.68 -15.74 1.56
C GLY A 72 -2.89 -14.41 0.82
N ALA A 73 -4.14 -13.97 0.64
CA ALA A 73 -4.41 -12.60 0.22
C ALA A 73 -4.00 -11.62 1.33
N ARG A 74 -3.41 -10.49 0.94
CA ARG A 74 -3.04 -9.40 1.83
C ARG A 74 -3.86 -8.16 1.52
N TYR A 75 -4.34 -7.51 2.55
CA TYR A 75 -5.22 -6.37 2.41
C TYR A 75 -4.52 -5.10 2.89
N HIS A 76 -4.37 -4.15 1.97
CA HIS A 76 -3.67 -2.89 2.17
C HIS A 76 -4.68 -1.76 2.39
N PHE A 77 -4.60 -1.10 3.53
CA PHE A 77 -5.35 0.13 3.74
C PHE A 77 -4.59 1.31 3.11
N ILE A 78 -5.22 1.94 2.12
CA ILE A 78 -4.64 3.03 1.33
C ILE A 78 -5.51 4.31 1.37
N GLY A 79 -6.49 4.36 2.29
CA GLY A 79 -7.32 5.54 2.57
C GLY A 79 -6.83 6.29 3.80
N HIS A 80 -7.39 7.46 4.08
CA HIS A 80 -7.06 8.21 5.31
C HIS A 80 -7.56 7.49 6.56
N LEU A 81 -6.64 7.14 7.47
CA LEU A 81 -6.97 6.42 8.71
C LEU A 81 -7.38 7.38 9.82
N GLN A 82 -8.66 7.36 10.17
CA GLN A 82 -9.17 8.08 11.33
C GLN A 82 -8.89 7.31 12.63
N SER A 83 -8.59 8.03 13.72
CA SER A 83 -8.24 7.43 15.03
C SER A 83 -9.32 6.46 15.56
N ASN A 84 -10.62 6.76 15.33
CA ASN A 84 -11.72 5.90 15.77
C ASN A 84 -11.88 4.62 14.94
N LYS A 85 -11.12 4.46 13.85
CA LYS A 85 -11.11 3.29 12.98
C LYS A 85 -9.87 2.41 13.18
N SER A 86 -8.89 2.85 14.00
CA SER A 86 -7.62 2.14 14.20
C SER A 86 -7.82 0.71 14.68
N LYS A 87 -8.75 0.47 15.60
CA LYS A 87 -9.05 -0.89 16.10
C LYS A 87 -9.49 -1.82 14.96
N LYS A 88 -10.51 -1.41 14.23
CA LYS A 88 -11.01 -2.23 13.13
C LYS A 88 -9.99 -2.38 12.02
N ALA A 89 -9.21 -1.33 11.71
CA ALA A 89 -8.14 -1.42 10.73
C ALA A 89 -7.07 -2.45 11.14
N ALA A 90 -6.67 -2.49 12.42
CA ALA A 90 -5.74 -3.48 12.95
C ALA A 90 -6.25 -4.93 12.83
N GLU A 91 -7.58 -5.12 12.90
CA GLU A 91 -8.21 -6.44 12.82
C GLU A 91 -8.29 -7.00 11.39
N ILE A 92 -8.43 -6.13 10.39
CA ILE A 92 -8.81 -6.56 9.03
C ILE A 92 -7.79 -6.25 7.94
N PHE A 93 -6.76 -5.45 8.22
CA PHE A 93 -5.71 -5.11 7.26
C PHE A 93 -4.34 -5.64 7.68
N ASP A 94 -3.54 -5.98 6.69
CA ASP A 94 -2.16 -6.46 6.86
C ASP A 94 -1.14 -5.33 6.75
N VAL A 95 -1.47 -4.29 5.97
CA VAL A 95 -0.59 -3.15 5.69
C VAL A 95 -1.38 -1.83 5.71
N VAL A 96 -0.86 -0.81 6.39
CA VAL A 96 -1.41 0.56 6.35
C VAL A 96 -0.41 1.49 5.66
N HIS A 97 -0.82 2.10 4.53
CA HIS A 97 0.05 2.98 3.75
C HIS A 97 -0.01 4.46 4.17
N THR A 98 -0.88 4.80 5.09
CA THR A 98 -1.35 6.18 5.30
C THR A 98 -1.17 6.67 6.74
N LEU A 99 -0.07 6.25 7.41
CA LEU A 99 0.28 6.87 8.68
C LEU A 99 0.81 8.28 8.42
N ASP A 100 0.18 9.27 9.04
CA ASP A 100 0.50 10.68 8.85
C ASP A 100 0.85 11.42 10.15
N SER A 101 0.73 10.76 11.30
CA SER A 101 0.97 11.39 12.60
C SER A 101 1.33 10.37 13.68
N GLU A 102 2.09 10.82 14.65
CA GLU A 102 2.45 10.03 15.84
C GLU A 102 1.21 9.58 16.60
N LYS A 103 0.17 10.41 16.67
CA LYS A 103 -1.11 10.09 17.32
C LYS A 103 -1.74 8.83 16.74
N ILE A 104 -1.80 8.74 15.41
CA ILE A 104 -2.37 7.57 14.70
C ILE A 104 -1.45 6.36 14.88
N ALA A 105 -0.13 6.54 14.79
CA ALA A 105 0.84 5.46 15.00
C ALA A 105 0.70 4.84 16.39
N ARG A 106 0.72 5.66 17.45
CA ARG A 106 0.54 5.18 18.84
C ARG A 106 -0.82 4.52 19.06
N ARG A 107 -1.88 5.08 18.47
CA ARG A 107 -3.22 4.49 18.56
C ARG A 107 -3.26 3.12 17.90
N LEU A 108 -2.75 2.99 16.68
CA LEU A 108 -2.71 1.71 15.95
C LEU A 108 -1.85 0.67 16.69
N ASN A 109 -0.69 1.07 17.21
CA ASN A 109 0.18 0.21 18.01
C ASN A 109 -0.53 -0.35 19.25
N GLY A 110 -1.33 0.48 19.94
CA GLY A 110 -2.07 0.08 21.13
C GLY A 110 -3.13 -1.00 20.88
N GLU A 111 -3.59 -1.17 19.64
CA GLU A 111 -4.59 -2.19 19.31
C GLU A 111 -4.02 -3.62 19.32
N PHE A 112 -2.69 -3.80 19.33
CA PHE A 112 -2.00 -5.09 19.40
C PHE A 112 -1.49 -5.45 20.80
N GLY A 113 -1.57 -4.52 21.80
CA GLY A 113 -1.20 -4.76 23.19
C GLY A 113 -2.28 -5.53 23.97
N ALA A 114 -1.87 -6.37 24.92
CA ALA A 114 -2.71 -7.03 25.94
C ALA A 114 -4.05 -7.63 25.43
N GLY A 115 -3.97 -8.55 24.48
CA GLY A 115 -5.16 -9.26 23.95
C GLY A 115 -5.65 -8.74 22.59
N GLY A 116 -4.86 -7.90 21.93
CA GLY A 116 -5.13 -7.46 20.57
C GLY A 116 -5.12 -8.59 19.55
N ALA A 117 -5.85 -8.40 18.46
CA ALA A 117 -6.08 -9.37 17.40
C ALA A 117 -4.76 -9.99 16.90
N PRO A 118 -4.76 -11.29 16.55
CA PRO A 118 -3.64 -11.88 15.85
C PRO A 118 -3.42 -11.14 14.52
N PRO A 119 -2.18 -11.06 14.00
CA PRO A 119 -1.93 -10.51 12.69
C PRO A 119 -2.79 -11.24 11.68
N GLY A 120 -3.39 -10.52 10.75
CA GLY A 120 -4.01 -11.11 9.57
C GLY A 120 -3.03 -12.06 8.88
N PRO A 121 -3.50 -13.04 8.11
CA PRO A 121 -2.66 -14.02 7.45
C PRO A 121 -1.73 -13.33 6.44
N GLY A 122 -0.46 -13.17 6.78
CA GLY A 122 0.55 -12.75 5.83
C GLY A 122 1.31 -11.46 6.16
N ALA A 123 2.02 -11.46 7.29
CA ALA A 123 3.15 -10.53 7.43
C ALA A 123 4.05 -10.65 6.19
N LEU A 124 4.44 -9.51 5.60
CA LEU A 124 5.46 -9.51 4.55
C LEU A 124 6.69 -10.27 5.08
N PRO A 125 7.22 -11.27 4.38
CA PRO A 125 8.38 -12.02 4.84
C PRO A 125 9.53 -11.06 5.11
N GLY A 126 10.25 -11.36 6.20
CA GLY A 126 11.22 -10.51 6.86
C GLY A 126 12.16 -9.75 5.92
N HIS A 127 12.46 -8.55 6.35
CA HIS A 127 13.45 -7.58 5.87
C HIS A 127 14.40 -8.05 4.74
N GLY A 128 14.04 -7.84 3.48
CA GLY A 128 14.97 -8.10 2.41
C GLY A 128 14.40 -8.11 1.00
N ALA A 129 13.30 -8.74 0.78
CA ALA A 129 12.65 -8.78 -0.53
C ALA A 129 11.13 -8.83 -0.36
N LEU A 130 10.42 -8.05 -1.13
CA LEU A 130 9.00 -8.32 -1.36
C LEU A 130 8.92 -9.74 -1.96
N PRO A 131 8.14 -10.66 -1.38
CA PRO A 131 8.05 -12.00 -1.95
C PRO A 131 7.46 -11.88 -3.34
N GLY A 132 8.09 -12.55 -4.29
CA GLY A 132 7.50 -12.79 -5.59
C GLY A 132 6.18 -13.57 -5.43
N PRO A 133 5.30 -13.58 -6.43
CA PRO A 133 4.08 -14.37 -6.39
C PRO A 133 4.40 -15.85 -6.10
N GLY A 134 3.84 -16.39 -5.00
CA GLY A 134 4.00 -17.80 -4.62
C GLY A 134 5.08 -18.12 -3.57
N ALA A 135 5.75 -17.14 -2.96
CA ALA A 135 6.69 -17.43 -1.87
C ALA A 135 5.96 -17.93 -0.61
N PRO A 136 6.46 -19.02 0.06
CA PRO A 136 5.88 -19.51 1.29
C PRO A 136 6.00 -18.49 2.43
N PRO A 137 5.05 -18.47 3.39
CA PRO A 137 5.16 -17.59 4.55
C PRO A 137 6.42 -17.94 5.36
N GLY A 138 7.22 -16.90 5.68
CA GLY A 138 8.34 -17.01 6.59
C GLY A 138 7.89 -17.32 8.03
N PRO A 139 8.83 -17.53 8.97
CA PRO A 139 8.52 -17.79 10.38
C PRO A 139 7.63 -16.67 10.93
N ALA A 140 6.65 -17.05 11.75
CA ALA A 140 5.66 -16.14 12.31
C ALA A 140 6.33 -14.93 12.98
N ALA A 141 6.15 -13.76 12.41
CA ALA A 141 6.57 -12.52 13.05
C ALA A 141 5.67 -12.24 14.28
N PRO A 142 6.18 -11.51 15.28
CA PRO A 142 5.35 -11.11 16.43
C PRO A 142 4.10 -10.36 15.94
N PRO A 143 2.98 -10.43 16.69
CA PRO A 143 1.75 -9.75 16.31
C PRO A 143 2.01 -8.26 16.04
N GLY A 144 1.56 -7.79 14.89
CA GLY A 144 1.82 -6.42 14.46
C GLY A 144 1.40 -6.19 13.02
N ILE A 145 1.50 -4.96 12.56
CA ILE A 145 1.07 -4.54 11.23
C ILE A 145 2.19 -3.80 10.50
N ASP A 146 2.27 -4.02 9.19
CA ASP A 146 3.18 -3.28 8.32
C ASP A 146 2.64 -1.87 8.04
N VAL A 147 3.52 -0.88 8.07
CA VAL A 147 3.10 0.51 7.90
C VAL A 147 4.02 1.28 6.96
N LEU A 148 3.45 2.24 6.24
CA LEU A 148 4.18 3.28 5.52
C LEU A 148 3.69 4.65 6.00
N ILE A 149 4.58 5.64 5.95
CA ILE A 149 4.24 7.03 6.24
C ILE A 149 3.74 7.67 4.96
N GLU A 150 2.52 8.23 5.00
CA GLU A 150 2.04 9.10 3.92
C GLU A 150 2.68 10.47 4.03
N VAL A 151 3.36 10.90 2.95
CA VAL A 151 4.03 12.20 2.87
C VAL A 151 3.29 13.10 1.89
N ARG A 152 2.87 14.25 2.38
CA ARG A 152 2.26 15.32 1.58
C ARG A 152 3.36 16.15 0.92
N LEU A 153 3.57 15.93 -0.37
CA LEU A 153 4.56 16.64 -1.16
C LEU A 153 3.98 17.80 -1.99
N SER A 154 2.65 17.89 -2.08
CA SER A 154 1.98 18.99 -2.75
C SER A 154 1.69 20.14 -1.78
N SER A 155 1.55 21.35 -2.33
CA SER A 155 1.16 22.54 -1.59
C SER A 155 -0.33 22.62 -1.26
N GLU A 156 -1.13 21.59 -1.59
CA GLU A 156 -2.56 21.56 -1.32
C GLU A 156 -2.83 21.30 0.18
N PRO A 157 -3.33 22.29 0.94
CA PRO A 157 -3.46 22.18 2.41
C PRO A 157 -4.45 21.11 2.85
N ALA A 158 -5.41 20.77 1.99
CA ALA A 158 -6.49 19.81 2.31
C ALA A 158 -6.10 18.35 2.14
N LYS A 159 -4.90 18.04 1.62
CA LYS A 159 -4.44 16.65 1.48
C LYS A 159 -3.88 16.12 2.78
N ALA A 160 -4.21 14.85 3.10
CA ALA A 160 -3.61 14.10 4.20
C ALA A 160 -2.11 13.88 3.97
N GLY A 161 -1.40 13.51 5.02
CA GLY A 161 0.02 13.19 4.99
C GLY A 161 0.88 14.12 5.83
N ALA A 162 1.95 13.57 6.40
CA ALA A 162 2.95 14.32 7.14
C ALA A 162 3.71 15.29 6.20
N ALA A 163 4.09 16.44 6.70
CA ALA A 163 4.98 17.33 5.96
C ALA A 163 6.40 16.71 5.84
N PRO A 164 7.16 16.99 4.78
CA PRO A 164 8.51 16.43 4.61
C PRO A 164 9.43 16.62 5.82
N GLY A 165 9.34 17.76 6.50
CA GLY A 165 10.14 18.06 7.69
C GLY A 165 9.73 17.27 8.94
N GLU A 166 8.53 16.71 8.96
CA GLU A 166 8.01 15.88 10.08
C GLU A 166 8.42 14.41 9.95
N VAL A 167 8.84 13.96 8.77
CA VAL A 167 9.14 12.55 8.49
C VAL A 167 10.18 11.97 9.44
N PRO A 168 11.34 12.62 9.75
CA PRO A 168 12.31 12.04 10.66
C PRO A 168 11.76 11.78 12.06
N ALA A 169 11.02 12.74 12.62
CA ALA A 169 10.40 12.60 13.94
C ALA A 169 9.35 11.48 13.96
N LEU A 170 8.55 11.37 12.89
CA LEU A 170 7.54 10.31 12.78
C LEU A 170 8.17 8.92 12.61
N VAL A 171 9.28 8.82 11.88
CA VAL A 171 10.07 7.57 11.77
C VAL A 171 10.52 7.10 13.16
N GLU A 172 11.10 7.98 13.97
CA GLU A 172 11.54 7.64 15.33
C GLU A 172 10.35 7.26 16.24
N ALA A 173 9.25 7.99 16.15
CA ALA A 173 8.04 7.67 16.91
C ALA A 173 7.49 6.26 16.55
N ILE A 174 7.49 5.89 15.26
CA ILE A 174 7.01 4.58 14.81
C ILE A 174 8.01 3.47 15.21
N ARG A 175 9.32 3.72 15.14
CA ARG A 175 10.34 2.77 15.63
C ARG A 175 10.18 2.44 17.12
N GLY A 176 9.67 3.37 17.91
CA GLY A 176 9.27 3.16 19.30
C GLY A 176 7.96 2.38 19.51
N CYS A 177 7.28 1.97 18.44
CA CYS A 177 6.02 1.22 18.46
C CYS A 177 6.26 -0.27 18.13
N PRO A 178 6.34 -1.17 19.13
CA PRO A 178 6.82 -2.55 18.94
C PRO A 178 5.95 -3.40 18.00
N HIS A 179 4.69 -3.01 17.80
CA HIS A 179 3.75 -3.72 16.92
C HIS A 179 3.63 -3.11 15.53
N LEU A 180 4.39 -2.03 15.23
CA LEU A 180 4.40 -1.42 13.90
C LEU A 180 5.72 -1.71 13.21
N ARG A 181 5.66 -2.30 12.02
CA ARG A 181 6.83 -2.52 11.17
C ARG A 181 6.87 -1.45 10.07
N LEU A 182 7.72 -0.44 10.26
CA LEU A 182 7.86 0.64 9.28
C LEU A 182 8.63 0.16 8.05
N LEU A 183 7.93 0.09 6.92
CA LEU A 183 8.49 -0.38 5.65
C LEU A 183 9.07 0.76 4.81
N GLY A 184 8.42 1.92 4.79
CA GLY A 184 8.79 2.98 3.88
C GLY A 184 7.84 4.18 3.87
N LEU A 185 7.81 4.87 2.73
CA LEU A 185 7.01 6.06 2.52
C LEU A 185 5.95 5.86 1.42
N MET A 186 4.89 6.63 1.49
CA MET A 186 3.85 6.70 0.48
C MET A 186 3.59 8.15 0.08
N THR A 187 3.24 8.39 -1.18
CA THR A 187 2.71 9.68 -1.62
C THR A 187 1.67 9.55 -2.74
N MET A 188 0.83 10.56 -2.85
CA MET A 188 -0.10 10.78 -3.95
C MET A 188 0.11 12.19 -4.52
N PRO A 189 0.76 12.34 -5.66
CA PRO A 189 0.90 13.63 -6.34
C PRO A 189 -0.45 14.27 -6.70
N PRO A 190 -0.51 15.55 -6.98
CA PRO A 190 -1.65 16.17 -7.65
C PRO A 190 -1.94 15.46 -8.98
N TRP A 191 -3.22 15.35 -9.31
CA TRP A 191 -3.61 14.79 -10.60
C TRP A 191 -3.15 15.70 -11.75
N SER A 192 -2.65 15.08 -12.81
CA SER A 192 -2.33 15.74 -14.08
C SER A 192 -2.59 14.77 -15.23
N ASP A 193 -2.99 15.26 -16.40
CA ASP A 193 -3.09 14.47 -17.63
C ASP A 193 -1.70 14.05 -18.14
N ASP A 194 -0.66 14.79 -17.80
CA ASP A 194 0.74 14.48 -18.08
C ASP A 194 1.36 13.73 -16.89
N ALA A 195 1.65 12.44 -17.06
CA ALA A 195 2.24 11.59 -16.04
C ALA A 195 3.63 12.08 -15.58
N GLU A 196 4.41 12.74 -16.47
CA GLU A 196 5.73 13.27 -16.14
C GLU A 196 5.68 14.36 -15.05
N ARG A 197 4.56 15.02 -14.88
CA ARG A 197 4.39 15.98 -13.78
C ARG A 197 4.42 15.35 -12.40
N SER A 198 4.23 14.03 -12.28
CA SER A 198 4.40 13.29 -11.03
C SER A 198 5.87 13.04 -10.68
N ARG A 199 6.79 13.07 -11.66
CA ARG A 199 8.21 12.73 -11.47
C ARG A 199 8.91 13.52 -10.35
N PRO A 200 8.79 14.84 -10.24
CA PRO A 200 9.45 15.59 -9.15
C PRO A 200 9.00 15.14 -7.75
N TYR A 201 7.72 14.78 -7.59
CA TYR A 201 7.18 14.27 -6.33
C TYR A 201 7.73 12.89 -5.99
N PHE A 202 7.82 12.00 -6.97
CA PHE A 202 8.39 10.67 -6.78
C PHE A 202 9.89 10.72 -6.46
N ALA A 203 10.65 11.53 -7.18
CA ALA A 203 12.06 11.77 -6.88
C ALA A 203 12.27 12.33 -5.46
N ARG A 204 11.40 13.28 -5.04
CA ARG A 204 11.46 13.82 -3.68
C ARG A 204 11.14 12.78 -2.61
N LEU A 205 10.14 11.91 -2.84
CA LEU A 205 9.82 10.83 -1.92
C LEU A 205 10.99 9.84 -1.79
N ARG A 206 11.62 9.48 -2.90
CA ARG A 206 12.81 8.61 -2.92
C ARG A 206 13.93 9.19 -2.08
N GLU A 207 14.21 10.48 -2.24
CA GLU A 207 15.28 11.15 -1.48
C GLU A 207 14.95 11.18 0.03
N LEU A 208 13.70 11.47 0.43
CA LEU A 208 13.28 11.42 1.82
C LEU A 208 13.42 10.01 2.41
N ALA A 209 13.05 8.98 1.67
CA ALA A 209 13.20 7.59 2.11
C ALA A 209 14.68 7.24 2.32
N ARG A 210 15.55 7.62 1.37
CA ARG A 210 17.01 7.41 1.46
C ARG A 210 17.59 8.09 2.71
N GLN A 211 17.21 9.33 2.98
CA GLN A 211 17.67 10.10 4.15
C GLN A 211 17.26 9.46 5.48
N ASN A 212 16.14 8.73 5.50
CA ASN A 212 15.61 8.07 6.70
C ASN A 212 15.91 6.56 6.76
N GLY A 213 16.72 6.02 5.83
CA GLY A 213 17.08 4.60 5.79
C GLY A 213 15.91 3.67 5.46
N LEU A 214 14.88 4.17 4.75
CA LEU A 214 13.68 3.45 4.37
C LEU A 214 13.80 2.90 2.95
N LYS A 215 13.26 1.69 2.72
CA LYS A 215 13.46 0.94 1.45
C LYS A 215 12.26 0.99 0.52
N HIS A 216 11.04 0.99 1.08
CA HIS A 216 9.84 0.84 0.27
C HIS A 216 9.22 2.18 -0.08
N LEU A 217 8.80 2.30 -1.34
CA LEU A 217 8.15 3.49 -1.91
C LEU A 217 6.83 3.08 -2.53
N SER A 218 5.72 3.40 -1.82
CA SER A 218 4.37 3.22 -2.35
C SER A 218 3.97 4.48 -3.11
N MET A 219 4.16 4.47 -4.42
CA MET A 219 3.87 5.57 -5.31
C MET A 219 3.59 5.08 -6.72
N GLY A 220 2.83 5.85 -7.49
CA GLY A 220 2.37 5.45 -8.82
C GLY A 220 1.03 4.73 -8.80
N MET A 221 0.17 5.13 -9.72
CA MET A 221 -1.17 4.62 -9.96
C MET A 221 -1.34 4.24 -11.44
N SER A 222 -2.54 3.88 -11.87
CA SER A 222 -2.84 3.44 -13.24
C SER A 222 -2.31 4.36 -14.34
N HIS A 223 -2.19 5.66 -14.06
CA HIS A 223 -1.81 6.67 -15.05
C HIS A 223 -0.29 6.93 -15.09
N ASP A 224 0.38 6.90 -13.94
CA ASP A 224 1.77 7.34 -13.77
C ASP A 224 2.71 6.25 -13.21
N LEU A 225 2.29 4.97 -13.28
CA LEU A 225 3.05 3.85 -12.71
C LEU A 225 4.44 3.68 -13.35
N GLU A 226 4.60 3.97 -14.64
CA GLU A 226 5.89 3.87 -15.32
C GLU A 226 6.88 4.89 -14.75
N VAL A 227 6.44 6.14 -14.66
CA VAL A 227 7.25 7.24 -14.08
C VAL A 227 7.61 6.93 -12.63
N ALA A 228 6.67 6.41 -11.85
CA ALA A 228 6.92 6.00 -10.46
C ALA A 228 7.96 4.88 -10.37
N ILE A 229 7.88 3.88 -11.24
CA ILE A 229 8.84 2.76 -11.27
C ILE A 229 10.24 3.26 -11.65
N GLU A 230 10.35 4.13 -12.64
CA GLU A 230 11.61 4.76 -13.03
C GLU A 230 12.21 5.59 -11.89
N GLU A 231 11.38 6.23 -11.08
CA GLU A 231 11.80 6.95 -9.87
C GLU A 231 11.97 6.06 -8.62
N GLY A 232 11.88 4.73 -8.78
CA GLY A 232 12.24 3.78 -7.73
C GLY A 232 11.06 3.20 -6.94
N ALA A 233 9.80 3.35 -7.40
CA ALA A 233 8.66 2.70 -6.73
C ALA A 233 8.92 1.22 -6.51
N THR A 234 8.63 0.73 -5.31
CA THR A 234 8.63 -0.70 -4.96
C THR A 234 7.20 -1.23 -4.82
N ILE A 235 6.23 -0.33 -4.69
CA ILE A 235 4.80 -0.66 -4.60
C ILE A 235 4.05 0.32 -5.51
N VAL A 236 3.30 -0.22 -6.48
CA VAL A 236 2.37 0.55 -7.32
C VAL A 236 0.93 0.16 -7.00
N ARG A 237 -0.01 1.12 -7.10
CA ARG A 237 -1.42 0.94 -6.72
C ARG A 237 -2.32 1.09 -7.94
N VAL A 238 -2.78 -0.02 -8.49
CA VAL A 238 -3.46 -0.07 -9.78
C VAL A 238 -4.95 -0.40 -9.60
N GLY A 239 -5.82 0.51 -9.98
CA GLY A 239 -7.27 0.33 -9.91
C GLY A 239 -7.93 0.38 -11.28
N THR A 240 -8.04 1.57 -11.85
CA THR A 240 -8.79 1.82 -13.10
C THR A 240 -8.24 1.03 -14.29
N ALA A 241 -6.94 0.81 -14.37
CA ALA A 241 -6.34 0.02 -15.45
C ALA A 241 -6.74 -1.47 -15.37
N LEU A 242 -6.99 -2.01 -14.17
CA LEU A 242 -7.44 -3.39 -13.96
C LEU A 242 -8.96 -3.52 -14.06
N PHE A 243 -9.69 -2.72 -13.29
CA PHE A 243 -11.12 -2.93 -13.08
C PHE A 243 -12.02 -1.99 -13.90
N GLY A 244 -11.40 -1.01 -14.59
CA GLY A 244 -12.15 0.01 -15.35
C GLY A 244 -12.62 1.17 -14.45
N PRO A 245 -13.35 2.13 -15.06
CA PRO A 245 -13.93 3.24 -14.32
C PRO A 245 -14.99 2.73 -13.33
N ARG A 246 -15.03 3.34 -12.16
CA ARG A 246 -16.01 3.00 -11.14
C ARG A 246 -17.40 3.41 -11.60
N LYS A 247 -18.40 2.54 -11.42
CA LYS A 247 -19.79 2.95 -11.58
C LYS A 247 -20.06 4.06 -10.54
N LYS A 248 -20.54 5.21 -11.01
CA LYS A 248 -21.09 6.22 -10.08
C LYS A 248 -22.22 5.55 -9.31
N ALA A 249 -22.19 5.65 -7.99
CA ALA A 249 -23.36 5.28 -7.19
C ALA A 249 -24.55 6.09 -7.69
N PRO A 250 -25.75 5.48 -7.79
CA PRO A 250 -26.97 6.17 -8.17
C PRO A 250 -27.30 7.31 -7.23
#